data_c5eb3050597664bc0fce126b583dfe5a
#
_entry.id   c5eb3050597664bc0fce126b583dfe5a
#
_cell.length_a   1.000
_cell.length_b   1.000
_cell.length_c   1.000
_cell.angle_alpha   90.00
_cell.angle_beta   90.00
_cell.angle_gamma   90.00
#
_symmetry.space_group_name_H-M   'P 1'
#
loop_
_entity.id
_entity.type
_entity.pdbx_description
1 polymer ?
#
loop_
_entity_poly.entity_id
_entity_poly.type
_entity_poly.pdbx_seq_one_letter_code
_entity_poly.pdbx_strand_id
1 'polypeptide(L)'
;MRITHISDTHNKHNHLTNDLPGGDILIHSGDFTSIGRESEVRNFINWLKLRTNYTHKIFIAGNHDITFQSEKLFRLKSEWFDRKVYSDEGALGRPEWLEEILKNELDESIIYLENSSVEIGRLM
;
A
#
# COMPACT_ATOMS: atom_id res chain seq x y z
N MET A 1 -19.01 -5.99 13.84
CA MET A 1 -18.11 -5.41 12.82
C MET A 1 -17.36 -6.52 12.10
N ARG A 2 -17.37 -6.49 10.78
CA ARG A 2 -16.64 -7.50 9.99
C ARG A 2 -15.34 -6.90 9.47
N ILE A 3 -14.22 -7.56 9.76
CA ILE A 3 -12.88 -7.13 9.34
C ILE A 3 -12.28 -8.24 8.48
N THR A 4 -11.80 -7.89 7.28
CA THR A 4 -11.07 -8.80 6.42
C THR A 4 -9.60 -8.39 6.43
N HIS A 5 -8.71 -9.34 6.68
CA HIS A 5 -7.28 -9.09 6.72
C HIS A 5 -6.58 -9.89 5.63
N ILE A 6 -5.79 -9.20 4.81
CA ILE A 6 -4.97 -9.81 3.78
C ILE A 6 -3.54 -9.25 3.88
N SER A 7 -2.59 -9.92 3.26
CA SER A 7 -1.20 -9.47 3.20
C SER A 7 -0.45 -10.21 2.11
N ASP A 8 0.77 -9.73 1.80
CA ASP A 8 1.72 -10.43 0.93
C ASP A 8 1.15 -10.81 -0.44
N THR A 9 0.38 -9.91 -1.02
CA THR A 9 -0.23 -10.18 -2.33
C THR A 9 0.72 -9.96 -3.50
N HIS A 10 1.83 -9.25 -3.31
CA HIS A 10 2.90 -9.09 -4.30
C HIS A 10 2.36 -8.79 -5.71
N ASN A 11 1.53 -7.74 -5.81
CA ASN A 11 0.92 -7.28 -7.05
C ASN A 11 -0.09 -8.28 -7.66
N LYS A 12 -0.50 -9.29 -6.90
CA LYS A 12 -1.51 -10.26 -7.31
C LYS A 12 -2.83 -10.11 -6.56
N HIS A 13 -3.05 -8.94 -5.97
CA HIS A 13 -4.25 -8.65 -5.18
C HIS A 13 -5.54 -8.87 -5.99
N ASN A 14 -5.51 -8.63 -7.29
CA ASN A 14 -6.68 -8.81 -8.15
C ASN A 14 -7.17 -10.26 -8.20
N HIS A 15 -6.34 -11.23 -7.87
CA HIS A 15 -6.75 -12.63 -7.78
C HIS A 15 -7.71 -12.88 -6.61
N LEU A 16 -7.71 -11.98 -5.62
CA LEU A 16 -8.57 -12.08 -4.45
C LEU A 16 -9.92 -11.40 -4.64
N THR A 17 -10.12 -10.70 -5.74
CA THR A 17 -11.31 -9.85 -5.93
C THR A 17 -12.63 -10.59 -5.67
N ASN A 18 -12.76 -11.82 -6.18
CA ASN A 18 -13.99 -12.59 -6.04
C ASN A 18 -14.08 -13.34 -4.72
N ASP A 19 -13.00 -13.39 -3.96
CA ASP A 19 -12.95 -14.14 -2.70
C ASP A 19 -13.16 -13.25 -1.47
N LEU A 20 -13.17 -11.93 -1.67
CA LEU A 20 -13.34 -10.99 -0.57
C LEU A 20 -14.84 -10.84 -0.24
N PRO A 21 -15.22 -11.13 1.02
CA PRO A 21 -16.64 -11.15 1.39
C PRO A 21 -17.31 -9.79 1.54
N GLY A 22 -16.51 -8.71 1.61
CA GLY A 22 -17.04 -7.41 1.97
C GLY A 22 -17.20 -7.27 3.48
N GLY A 23 -17.46 -6.07 3.95
CA GLY A 23 -17.64 -5.81 5.37
C GLY A 23 -17.32 -4.37 5.72
N ASP A 24 -16.92 -4.15 6.95
CA ASP A 24 -16.64 -2.81 7.44
C ASP A 24 -15.23 -2.36 7.12
N ILE A 25 -14.25 -3.23 7.31
CA ILE A 25 -12.83 -2.88 7.19
C ILE A 25 -12.08 -3.95 6.40
N LEU A 26 -11.32 -3.51 5.40
CA LEU A 26 -10.32 -4.33 4.74
C LEU A 26 -8.95 -3.84 5.18
N ILE A 27 -8.12 -4.73 5.69
CA ILE A 27 -6.77 -4.40 6.13
C ILE A 27 -5.77 -5.17 5.27
N HIS A 28 -4.79 -4.45 4.71
CA HIS A 28 -3.64 -5.04 4.06
C HIS A 28 -2.40 -4.72 4.87
N SER A 29 -1.73 -5.74 5.39
CA SER A 29 -0.61 -5.55 6.30
C SER A 29 0.75 -5.58 5.61
N GLY A 30 0.80 -5.24 4.33
CA GLY A 30 2.07 -5.00 3.63
C GLY A 30 2.41 -6.02 2.59
N ASP A 31 3.47 -5.72 1.83
CA ASP A 31 3.94 -6.50 0.69
C ASP A 31 2.86 -6.63 -0.39
N PHE A 32 2.23 -5.52 -0.71
CA PHE A 32 1.23 -5.46 -1.78
C PHE A 32 1.87 -5.30 -3.16
N THR A 33 3.15 -4.95 -3.22
CA THR A 33 3.91 -4.89 -4.47
C THR A 33 5.00 -5.95 -4.46
N SER A 34 5.61 -6.18 -5.63
CA SER A 34 6.79 -7.06 -5.72
C SER A 34 8.06 -6.32 -5.31
N ILE A 35 8.25 -5.09 -5.80
CA ILE A 35 9.42 -4.27 -5.49
C ILE A 35 9.11 -2.77 -5.37
N GLY A 36 7.85 -2.40 -5.20
CA GLY A 36 7.47 -1.01 -4.98
C GLY A 36 7.48 -0.10 -6.20
N ARG A 37 7.33 -0.64 -7.42
CA ARG A 37 7.28 0.19 -8.63
C ARG A 37 6.06 1.11 -8.62
N GLU A 38 6.17 2.24 -9.28
CA GLU A 38 5.05 3.17 -9.41
C GLU A 38 3.81 2.50 -9.99
N SER A 39 3.97 1.71 -11.05
CA SER A 39 2.85 1.00 -11.66
C SER A 39 2.19 0.02 -10.69
N GLU A 40 2.98 -0.64 -9.87
CA GLU A 40 2.46 -1.58 -8.87
C GLU A 40 1.66 -0.86 -7.79
N VAL A 41 2.19 0.27 -7.30
CA VAL A 41 1.52 1.04 -6.26
C VAL A 41 0.22 1.63 -6.81
N ARG A 42 0.24 2.21 -8.00
CA ARG A 42 -0.98 2.77 -8.61
C ARG A 42 -2.02 1.70 -8.87
N ASN A 43 -1.60 0.53 -9.32
CA ASN A 43 -2.50 -0.60 -9.52
C ASN A 43 -3.18 -1.01 -8.21
N PHE A 44 -2.41 -1.10 -7.14
CA PHE A 44 -2.96 -1.46 -5.82
C PHE A 44 -3.96 -0.41 -5.32
N ILE A 45 -3.61 0.87 -5.39
CA ILE A 45 -4.50 1.95 -4.94
C ILE A 45 -5.80 1.96 -5.75
N ASN A 46 -5.70 1.78 -7.07
CA ASN A 46 -6.89 1.72 -7.92
C ASN A 46 -7.77 0.52 -7.57
N TRP A 47 -7.13 -0.62 -7.28
CA TRP A 47 -7.86 -1.80 -6.84
C TRP A 47 -8.59 -1.56 -5.52
N LEU A 48 -7.96 -0.90 -4.56
CA LEU A 48 -8.60 -0.53 -3.29
C LEU A 48 -9.80 0.38 -3.52
N LYS A 49 -9.70 1.35 -4.42
CA LYS A 49 -10.81 2.25 -4.74
C LYS A 49 -12.04 1.50 -5.21
N LEU A 50 -11.83 0.40 -5.92
CA LEU A 50 -12.93 -0.42 -6.46
C LEU A 50 -13.54 -1.35 -5.41
N ARG A 51 -12.93 -1.49 -4.24
CA ARG A 51 -13.49 -2.32 -3.16
C ARG A 51 -14.54 -1.55 -2.37
N THR A 52 -15.58 -1.12 -3.07
CA THR A 52 -16.66 -0.31 -2.49
C THR A 52 -17.53 -1.07 -1.50
N ASN A 53 -17.37 -2.39 -1.43
CA ASN A 53 -18.05 -3.22 -0.44
C ASN A 53 -17.37 -3.22 0.94
N TYR A 54 -16.35 -2.35 1.11
CA TYR A 54 -15.74 -2.09 2.41
C TYR A 54 -15.83 -0.59 2.71
N THR A 55 -16.26 -0.25 3.91
CA THR A 55 -16.39 1.15 4.33
C THR A 55 -15.03 1.80 4.51
N HIS A 56 -14.08 1.05 5.04
CA HIS A 56 -12.72 1.53 5.25
C HIS A 56 -11.72 0.51 4.72
N LYS A 57 -10.67 1.01 4.08
CA LYS A 57 -9.58 0.18 3.56
C LYS A 57 -8.28 0.74 4.09
N ILE A 58 -7.61 -0.02 4.94
CA ILE A 58 -6.41 0.40 5.66
C ILE A 58 -5.23 -0.42 5.17
N PHE A 59 -4.12 0.23 4.88
CA PHE A 59 -2.93 -0.52 4.50
C PHE A 59 -1.68 0.07 5.14
N ILE A 60 -0.66 -0.78 5.24
CA ILE A 60 0.69 -0.39 5.65
C ILE A 60 1.67 -0.94 4.61
N ALA A 61 2.89 -0.44 4.62
CA ALA A 61 3.93 -0.93 3.72
C ALA A 61 4.69 -2.08 4.36
N GLY A 62 5.02 -3.09 3.56
CA GLY A 62 5.86 -4.20 3.97
C GLY A 62 7.28 -4.03 3.42
N ASN A 63 8.11 -5.06 3.62
CA ASN A 63 9.51 -4.98 3.21
C ASN A 63 9.72 -5.04 1.70
N HIS A 64 8.76 -5.52 0.93
CA HIS A 64 8.80 -5.48 -0.53
C HIS A 64 8.32 -4.14 -1.10
N ASP A 65 7.62 -3.35 -0.31
CA ASP A 65 7.12 -2.04 -0.73
C ASP A 65 8.19 -0.99 -0.47
N ILE A 66 9.36 -1.19 -1.07
CA ILE A 66 10.58 -0.49 -0.66
C ILE A 66 10.57 1.01 -0.94
N THR A 67 9.75 1.48 -1.89
CA THR A 67 9.62 2.92 -2.13
C THR A 67 8.98 3.66 -0.96
N PHE A 68 8.30 2.94 -0.08
CA PHE A 68 7.71 3.51 1.15
C PHE A 68 8.72 3.62 2.29
N GLN A 69 9.89 2.98 2.14
CA GLN A 69 10.86 2.87 3.21
C GLN A 69 11.59 4.20 3.47
N SER A 70 12.32 4.26 4.58
CA SER A 70 13.21 5.37 4.85
C SER A 70 14.35 5.41 3.84
N GLU A 71 14.95 6.58 3.67
CA GLU A 71 16.06 6.78 2.73
C GLU A 71 17.14 5.70 2.87
N LYS A 72 17.55 5.42 4.10
CA LYS A 72 18.62 4.44 4.36
C LYS A 72 18.23 3.05 3.89
N LEU A 73 17.03 2.60 4.24
CA LEU A 73 16.56 1.27 3.84
C LEU A 73 16.32 1.20 2.34
N PHE A 74 15.82 2.27 1.76
CA PHE A 74 15.62 2.35 0.32
C PHE A 74 16.93 2.12 -0.43
N ARG A 75 18.00 2.80 -0.02
CA ARG A 75 19.31 2.64 -0.65
C ARG A 75 19.85 1.23 -0.55
N LEU A 76 19.75 0.62 0.64
CA LEU A 76 20.25 -0.73 0.86
C LEU A 76 19.49 -1.74 0.01
N LYS A 77 18.18 -1.60 -0.07
CA LYS A 77 17.36 -2.54 -0.82
C LYS A 77 17.43 -2.32 -2.33
N SER A 78 17.62 -1.09 -2.78
CA SER A 78 17.71 -0.81 -4.20
C SER A 78 18.93 -1.44 -4.87
N GLU A 79 19.95 -1.80 -4.09
CA GLU A 79 21.10 -2.53 -4.62
C GLU A 79 20.75 -3.97 -4.97
N TRP A 80 19.71 -4.53 -4.34
CA TRP A 80 19.28 -5.91 -4.56
C TRP A 80 18.29 -6.03 -5.71
N PHE A 81 17.62 -4.93 -6.05
CA PHE A 81 16.60 -4.91 -7.09
C PHE A 81 17.09 -4.12 -8.30
N ASP A 82 16.30 -4.15 -9.36
CA ASP A 82 16.63 -3.41 -10.57
C ASP A 82 16.71 -1.91 -10.29
N ARG A 83 17.91 -1.35 -10.43
CA ARG A 83 18.15 0.08 -10.19
C ARG A 83 17.36 0.99 -11.13
N LYS A 84 16.88 0.47 -12.25
CA LYS A 84 16.06 1.27 -13.18
C LYS A 84 14.71 1.64 -12.59
N VAL A 85 14.27 0.92 -11.58
CA VAL A 85 13.02 1.21 -10.85
C VAL A 85 13.18 2.45 -9.99
N TYR A 86 14.39 2.70 -9.54
CA TYR A 86 14.71 3.79 -8.64
C TYR A 86 15.66 4.72 -9.38
N SER A 87 15.11 5.74 -10.02
CA SER A 87 15.96 6.72 -10.68
C SER A 87 16.89 7.37 -9.67
N ASP A 88 18.03 7.74 -10.11
CA ASP A 88 19.11 8.22 -9.28
C ASP A 88 18.73 9.39 -8.42
N GLU A 89 17.88 10.23 -8.93
CA GLU A 89 17.44 11.42 -8.24
C GLU A 89 16.50 11.11 -7.10
N GLY A 90 15.83 9.96 -7.15
CA GLY A 90 14.93 9.52 -6.09
C GLY A 90 15.64 8.89 -4.92
N ALA A 91 16.95 8.73 -4.99
CA ALA A 91 17.69 7.98 -3.98
C ALA A 91 17.75 8.64 -2.62
N LEU A 92 17.38 9.90 -2.49
CA LEU A 92 17.43 10.65 -1.25
C LEU A 92 16.11 10.73 -0.50
N GLY A 93 15.24 9.74 -0.67
CA GLY A 93 13.98 9.71 0.03
C GLY A 93 12.91 9.04 -0.80
N ARG A 94 11.68 9.20 -0.41
CA ARG A 94 10.57 8.66 -1.18
C ARG A 94 10.47 9.36 -2.52
N PRO A 95 10.13 8.61 -3.59
CA PRO A 95 9.89 9.24 -4.89
C PRO A 95 8.76 10.25 -4.81
N GLU A 96 8.86 11.31 -5.60
CA GLU A 96 7.85 12.36 -5.63
C GLU A 96 6.47 11.82 -6.01
N TRP A 97 6.41 10.87 -6.96
CA TRP A 97 5.15 10.28 -7.35
C TRP A 97 4.43 9.57 -6.19
N LEU A 98 5.21 9.00 -5.26
CA LEU A 98 4.61 8.34 -4.10
C LEU A 98 4.00 9.35 -3.14
N GLU A 99 4.71 10.44 -2.85
CA GLU A 99 4.18 11.49 -1.99
C GLU A 99 2.90 12.08 -2.58
N GLU A 100 2.85 12.24 -3.90
CA GLU A 100 1.66 12.75 -4.57
C GLU A 100 0.48 11.79 -4.43
N ILE A 101 0.72 10.49 -4.61
CA ILE A 101 -0.33 9.47 -4.43
C ILE A 101 -0.89 9.53 -3.01
N LEU A 102 -0.01 9.54 -2.02
CA LEU A 102 -0.43 9.53 -0.61
C LEU A 102 -1.17 10.79 -0.20
N LYS A 103 -0.84 11.93 -0.81
CA LYS A 103 -1.51 13.20 -0.52
C LYS A 103 -2.82 13.38 -1.25
N ASN A 104 -2.88 13.02 -2.52
CA ASN A 104 -3.94 13.49 -3.40
C ASN A 104 -4.80 12.39 -4.01
N GLU A 105 -4.35 11.14 -4.04
CA GLU A 105 -5.05 10.09 -4.77
C GLU A 105 -5.77 9.08 -3.89
N LEU A 106 -5.59 9.14 -2.58
CA LEU A 106 -6.36 8.29 -1.67
C LEU A 106 -7.72 8.94 -1.42
N ASP A 107 -8.80 8.17 -1.59
CA ASP A 107 -10.12 8.68 -1.25
C ASP A 107 -10.35 8.55 0.26
N GLU A 108 -11.48 9.07 0.75
CA GLU A 108 -11.77 9.10 2.19
C GLU A 108 -11.83 7.70 2.83
N SER A 109 -12.10 6.67 2.04
CA SER A 109 -12.21 5.31 2.56
C SER A 109 -10.86 4.62 2.70
N ILE A 110 -9.80 5.16 2.07
CA ILE A 110 -8.47 4.54 2.04
C ILE A 110 -7.55 5.27 3.00
N ILE A 111 -6.96 4.51 3.93
CA ILE A 111 -6.10 5.05 4.98
C ILE A 111 -4.76 4.34 4.95
N TYR A 112 -3.68 5.10 4.76
CA TYR A 112 -2.32 4.59 4.88
C TYR A 112 -1.78 4.94 6.26
N LEU A 113 -1.28 3.93 6.98
CA LEU A 113 -0.71 4.13 8.31
C LEU A 113 0.81 3.91 8.28
N GLU A 114 1.53 4.84 8.93
CA GLU A 114 2.97 4.75 9.09
C GLU A 114 3.31 5.33 10.46
N ASN A 115 3.72 4.46 11.38
CA ASN A 115 3.98 4.85 12.76
C ASN A 115 2.82 5.63 13.39
N SER A 116 1.60 5.24 13.05
CA SER A 116 0.40 5.96 13.44
C SER A 116 -0.76 4.98 13.63
N SER A 117 -1.87 5.49 14.10
CA SER A 117 -3.07 4.69 14.30
C SER A 117 -4.31 5.45 13.85
N VAL A 118 -5.38 4.73 13.64
CA VAL A 118 -6.68 5.31 13.32
C VAL A 118 -7.74 4.61 14.17
N GLU A 119 -8.71 5.37 14.63
CA GLU A 119 -9.84 4.82 15.37
C GLU A 119 -11.07 4.80 14.47
N ILE A 120 -11.68 3.63 14.33
CA ILE A 120 -12.85 3.43 13.48
C ILE A 120 -13.95 2.82 14.32
N GLY A 121 -14.91 3.65 14.70
CA GLY A 121 -16.02 3.22 15.51
C GLY A 121 -15.59 2.71 16.89
N ARG A 122 -16.53 2.13 17.60
CA ARG A 122 -16.25 1.50 18.90
C ARG A 122 -16.63 0.04 18.85
N LEU A 123 -15.69 -0.80 19.24
CA LEU A 123 -15.96 -2.22 19.46
C LEU A 123 -16.49 -2.36 20.90
N MET A 124 -17.74 -2.69 20.98
CA MET A 124 -18.36 -2.95 22.30
C MET A 124 -18.89 -4.37 22.35
#